data_c6551a7d919062b9907ce50c3ca76b75
#
_entry.id   c6551a7d919062b9907ce50c3ca76b75
#
_cell.length_a   1.000
_cell.length_b   1.000
_cell.length_c   1.000
_cell.angle_alpha   90.00
_cell.angle_beta   90.00
_cell.angle_gamma   90.00
#
_symmetry.space_group_name_H-M   'P 1'
#
loop_
_entity.id
_entity.type
_entity.pdbx_description
1 polymer ?
#
loop_
_entity_poly.entity_id
_entity_poly.type
_entity_poly.pdbx_seq_one_letter_code
_entity_poly.pdbx_strand_id
1 'polypeptide(L)'
;TQTALEAVTEGGSTYDEITSIPQEVMDAAKEMGGTLEEMYTVTFDGQPAGYAVKLTASGSQGLIEMVIGVDAEQKITGISVVNHSETSGIGTKVCGNKPNDDGVPVLDQFVGMSGAGTLKVGKTVTAISGATVSTKGVTKGANAALAAVAALG
;
A
#
# COMPACT_ATOMS: atom_id res chain seq x y z
N THR A 1 6.29 -12.78 -1.20
CA THR A 1 6.69 -11.37 -1.42
C THR A 1 6.97 -11.08 -2.90
N GLN A 2 7.65 -11.99 -3.57
CA GLN A 2 7.93 -11.81 -5.01
C GLN A 2 6.62 -11.68 -5.81
N THR A 3 5.64 -12.52 -5.54
CA THR A 3 4.33 -12.45 -6.20
C THR A 3 3.64 -11.11 -5.94
N ALA A 4 3.72 -10.61 -4.70
CA ALA A 4 3.12 -9.33 -4.35
C ALA A 4 3.85 -8.17 -5.03
N LEU A 5 5.18 -8.22 -5.12
CA LEU A 5 5.95 -7.21 -5.84
C LEU A 5 5.52 -7.14 -7.31
N GLU A 6 5.36 -8.30 -7.93
CA GLU A 6 4.93 -8.39 -9.33
C GLU A 6 3.50 -7.87 -9.53
N ALA A 7 2.64 -8.10 -8.53
CA ALA A 7 1.24 -7.67 -8.61
C ALA A 7 1.08 -6.15 -8.55
N VAL A 8 2.02 -5.43 -7.93
CA VAL A 8 1.92 -3.98 -7.74
C VAL A 8 2.80 -3.19 -8.69
N THR A 9 3.53 -3.87 -9.59
CA THR A 9 4.45 -3.23 -10.52
C THR A 9 4.21 -3.75 -11.94
N GLU A 10 4.87 -3.13 -12.91
CA GLU A 10 4.76 -3.53 -14.32
C GLU A 10 5.46 -4.87 -14.55
N GLY A 11 4.88 -5.72 -15.38
CA GLY A 11 5.49 -7.01 -15.73
C GLY A 11 6.87 -6.84 -16.33
N GLY A 12 7.83 -7.63 -15.84
CA GLY A 12 9.22 -7.52 -16.27
C GLY A 12 10.07 -6.58 -15.44
N SER A 13 9.51 -6.01 -14.38
CA SER A 13 10.27 -5.17 -13.44
C SER A 13 11.26 -6.01 -12.64
N THR A 14 12.36 -5.38 -12.24
CA THR A 14 13.34 -5.97 -11.32
C THR A 14 13.35 -5.17 -10.03
N TYR A 15 13.77 -5.83 -8.93
CA TYR A 15 13.69 -5.27 -7.59
C TYR A 15 15.01 -5.41 -6.86
N ASP A 16 15.45 -4.32 -6.23
CA ASP A 16 16.65 -4.34 -5.38
C ASP A 16 16.24 -3.86 -4.00
N GLU A 17 16.46 -4.69 -2.99
CA GLU A 17 16.11 -4.35 -1.61
C GLU A 17 17.00 -3.21 -1.10
N ILE A 18 16.38 -2.24 -0.45
CA ILE A 18 17.09 -1.16 0.25
C ILE A 18 17.45 -1.70 1.64
N THR A 19 18.71 -2.07 1.82
CA THR A 19 19.16 -2.75 3.05
C THR A 19 19.34 -1.81 4.24
N SER A 20 19.47 -0.52 4.00
CA SER A 20 19.62 0.49 5.05
C SER A 20 18.57 1.58 4.87
N ILE A 21 17.39 1.34 5.42
CA ILE A 21 16.30 2.32 5.36
C ILE A 21 16.60 3.43 6.38
N PRO A 22 16.69 4.72 5.94
CA PRO A 22 16.91 5.82 6.88
C PRO A 22 15.81 5.90 7.94
N GLN A 23 16.17 6.27 9.15
CA GLN A 23 15.22 6.38 10.26
C GLN A 23 14.10 7.38 9.94
N GLU A 24 14.41 8.47 9.28
CA GLU A 24 13.41 9.48 8.87
C GLU A 24 12.34 8.91 7.95
N VAL A 25 12.69 7.91 7.12
CA VAL A 25 11.75 7.23 6.23
C VAL A 25 10.82 6.36 7.07
N MET A 26 11.37 5.61 8.02
CA MET A 26 10.58 4.78 8.94
C MET A 26 9.64 5.63 9.80
N ASP A 27 10.12 6.77 10.28
CA ASP A 27 9.33 7.69 11.09
C ASP A 27 8.20 8.32 10.27
N ALA A 28 8.44 8.65 9.01
CA ALA A 28 7.41 9.21 8.13
C ALA A 28 6.26 8.22 7.93
N ALA A 29 6.58 6.94 7.72
CA ALA A 29 5.57 5.90 7.58
C ALA A 29 4.79 5.73 8.88
N LYS A 30 5.48 5.76 10.02
CA LYS A 30 4.87 5.58 11.34
C LYS A 30 3.90 6.70 11.67
N GLU A 31 4.20 7.93 11.29
CA GLU A 31 3.30 9.07 11.48
C GLU A 31 1.96 8.87 10.75
N MET A 32 1.98 8.15 9.63
CA MET A 32 0.77 7.85 8.87
C MET A 32 0.04 6.60 9.37
N GLY A 33 0.59 5.91 10.36
CA GLY A 33 -0.01 4.71 10.95
C GLY A 33 0.50 3.40 10.37
N GLY A 34 1.58 3.41 9.60
CA GLY A 34 2.19 2.21 9.05
C GLY A 34 3.54 1.90 9.68
N THR A 35 3.85 0.60 9.81
CA THR A 35 5.16 0.14 10.25
C THR A 35 5.90 -0.45 9.05
N LEU A 36 6.97 0.22 8.65
CA LEU A 36 7.75 -0.16 7.48
C LEU A 36 8.55 -1.42 7.77
N GLU A 37 8.51 -2.39 6.88
CA GLU A 37 9.26 -3.64 7.01
C GLU A 37 10.39 -3.72 5.99
N GLU A 38 10.07 -3.54 4.72
CA GLU A 38 11.04 -3.63 3.62
C GLU A 38 10.72 -2.58 2.57
N MET A 39 11.74 -2.10 1.89
CA MET A 39 11.59 -1.25 0.70
C MET A 39 12.47 -1.78 -0.42
N TYR A 40 11.99 -1.66 -1.63
CA TYR A 40 12.70 -2.08 -2.83
C TYR A 40 12.70 -0.95 -3.84
N THR A 41 13.82 -0.77 -4.54
CA THR A 41 13.82 0.05 -5.76
C THR A 41 13.30 -0.82 -6.89
N VAL A 42 12.48 -0.24 -7.74
CA VAL A 42 11.88 -0.94 -8.88
C VAL A 42 12.50 -0.38 -10.16
N THR A 43 12.98 -1.28 -11.01
CA THR A 43 13.55 -0.93 -12.31
C THR A 43 12.74 -1.65 -13.39
N PHE A 44 12.37 -0.93 -14.43
CA PHE A 44 11.67 -1.50 -15.58
C PHE A 44 12.39 -1.07 -16.86
N ASP A 45 12.71 -2.05 -17.69
CA ASP A 45 13.40 -1.82 -18.98
C ASP A 45 14.69 -0.99 -18.80
N GLY A 46 15.42 -1.27 -17.71
CA GLY A 46 16.69 -0.60 -17.42
C GLY A 46 16.56 0.82 -16.84
N GLN A 47 15.33 1.28 -16.59
CA GLN A 47 15.07 2.63 -16.10
C GLN A 47 14.45 2.59 -14.70
N PRO A 48 14.77 3.55 -13.82
CA PRO A 48 14.12 3.64 -12.52
C PRO A 48 12.61 3.82 -12.69
N ALA A 49 11.83 2.91 -12.09
CA ALA A 49 10.38 2.91 -12.23
C ALA A 49 9.67 3.29 -10.92
N GLY A 50 10.40 3.43 -9.81
CA GLY A 50 9.81 3.79 -8.53
C GLY A 50 10.25 2.86 -7.42
N TYR A 51 9.32 2.59 -6.49
CA TYR A 51 9.60 1.82 -5.29
C TYR A 51 8.47 0.83 -5.01
N ALA A 52 8.79 -0.24 -4.29
CA ALA A 52 7.80 -1.12 -3.68
C ALA A 52 8.05 -1.11 -2.18
N VAL A 53 7.00 -0.96 -1.40
CA VAL A 53 7.08 -0.83 0.07
C VAL A 53 6.29 -1.94 0.71
N LYS A 54 6.93 -2.71 1.60
CA LYS A 54 6.25 -3.72 2.41
C LYS A 54 6.09 -3.16 3.81
N LEU A 55 4.85 -3.11 4.29
CA LEU A 55 4.54 -2.52 5.59
C LEU A 55 3.33 -3.19 6.22
N THR A 56 3.11 -2.89 7.49
CA THR A 56 1.89 -3.29 8.20
C THR A 56 1.14 -2.04 8.67
N ALA A 57 -0.18 -2.15 8.73
CA ALA A 57 -1.04 -1.12 9.30
C ALA A 57 -2.19 -1.81 10.05
N SER A 58 -2.76 -1.13 11.05
CA SER A 58 -3.84 -1.70 11.85
C SER A 58 -5.15 -1.76 11.06
N GLY A 59 -5.72 -2.97 10.95
CA GLY A 59 -7.06 -3.17 10.44
C GLY A 59 -8.07 -3.33 11.57
N SER A 60 -9.16 -4.03 11.30
CA SER A 60 -10.23 -4.26 12.28
C SER A 60 -9.84 -5.27 13.37
N GLN A 61 -9.14 -6.34 13.00
CA GLN A 61 -8.83 -7.45 13.91
C GLN A 61 -7.34 -7.58 14.21
N GLY A 62 -6.51 -6.74 13.63
CA GLY A 62 -5.06 -6.79 13.83
C GLY A 62 -4.33 -6.13 12.69
N LEU A 63 -3.06 -6.48 12.54
CA LEU A 63 -2.21 -5.89 11.51
C LEU A 63 -2.51 -6.48 10.14
N ILE A 64 -2.52 -5.63 9.14
CA ILE A 64 -2.61 -6.02 7.73
C ILE A 64 -1.23 -5.79 7.13
N GLU A 65 -0.60 -6.85 6.63
CA GLU A 65 0.69 -6.76 5.95
C GLU A 65 0.43 -6.61 4.45
N MET A 66 1.02 -5.60 3.85
CA MET A 66 0.77 -5.31 2.45
C MET A 66 2.02 -4.82 1.73
N VAL A 67 2.01 -5.00 0.41
CA VAL A 67 3.03 -4.45 -0.49
C VAL A 67 2.36 -3.39 -1.35
N ILE A 68 2.95 -2.21 -1.40
CA ILE A 68 2.41 -1.08 -2.14
C ILE A 68 3.46 -0.60 -3.13
N GLY A 69 3.10 -0.56 -4.42
CA GLY A 69 3.97 0.00 -5.46
C GLY A 69 3.73 1.48 -5.59
N VAL A 70 4.81 2.25 -5.74
CA VAL A 70 4.76 3.70 -5.96
C VAL A 70 5.69 4.00 -7.14
N ASP A 71 5.20 4.73 -8.14
CA ASP A 71 6.00 5.02 -9.33
C ASP A 71 6.97 6.20 -9.10
N ALA A 72 7.72 6.53 -10.16
CA ALA A 72 8.71 7.61 -10.09
C ALA A 72 8.07 8.99 -9.89
N GLU A 73 6.76 9.11 -10.12
CA GLU A 73 5.99 10.34 -9.90
C GLU A 73 5.31 10.36 -8.55
N GLN A 74 5.61 9.39 -7.69
CA GLN A 74 5.04 9.23 -6.35
C GLN A 74 3.53 8.98 -6.36
N LYS A 75 3.07 8.21 -7.35
CA LYS A 75 1.69 7.75 -7.44
C LYS A 75 1.64 6.25 -7.18
N ILE A 76 0.59 5.80 -6.50
CA ILE A 76 0.41 4.38 -6.21
C ILE A 76 0.15 3.61 -7.51
N THR A 77 0.90 2.53 -7.73
CA THR A 77 0.72 1.65 -8.88
C THR A 77 -0.11 0.41 -8.56
N GLY A 78 -0.19 0.04 -7.29
CA GLY A 78 -1.00 -1.08 -6.86
C GLY A 78 -0.79 -1.40 -5.39
N ILE A 79 -1.73 -2.15 -4.81
CA ILE A 79 -1.67 -2.63 -3.44
C ILE A 79 -1.97 -4.12 -3.45
N SER A 80 -1.13 -4.92 -2.77
CA SER A 80 -1.36 -6.35 -2.58
C SER A 80 -1.27 -6.67 -1.09
N VAL A 81 -2.31 -7.31 -0.55
CA VAL A 81 -2.30 -7.74 0.85
C VAL A 81 -1.66 -9.14 0.90
N VAL A 82 -0.62 -9.30 1.70
CA VAL A 82 0.12 -10.55 1.81
C VAL A 82 -0.23 -11.35 3.07
N ASN A 83 -0.70 -10.68 4.12
CA ASN A 83 -1.12 -11.36 5.35
C ASN A 83 -2.09 -10.48 6.14
N HIS A 84 -3.04 -11.08 6.84
CA HIS A 84 -4.00 -10.36 7.66
C HIS A 84 -4.69 -11.33 8.64
N SER A 85 -5.39 -10.77 9.62
CA SER A 85 -6.21 -11.52 10.58
C SER A 85 -7.65 -11.03 10.58
N GLU A 86 -8.11 -10.44 9.46
CA GLU A 86 -9.42 -9.81 9.38
C GLU A 86 -10.55 -10.84 9.38
N THR A 87 -11.74 -10.39 9.80
CA THR A 87 -12.93 -11.26 9.91
C THR A 87 -13.37 -11.79 8.55
N SER A 88 -13.57 -13.11 8.48
CA SER A 88 -14.04 -13.78 7.28
C SER A 88 -15.40 -13.20 6.84
N GLY A 89 -15.54 -12.91 5.55
CA GLY A 89 -16.76 -12.35 4.98
C GLY A 89 -16.95 -10.85 5.21
N ILE A 90 -16.04 -10.22 5.95
CA ILE A 90 -16.07 -8.77 6.23
C ILE A 90 -14.72 -8.17 5.78
N GLY A 91 -13.72 -8.19 6.67
CA GLY A 91 -12.40 -7.64 6.36
C GLY A 91 -11.68 -8.38 5.22
N THR A 92 -11.96 -9.67 5.05
CA THR A 92 -11.40 -10.44 3.95
C THR A 92 -11.84 -9.93 2.58
N LYS A 93 -12.96 -9.21 2.50
CA LYS A 93 -13.42 -8.60 1.24
C LYS A 93 -12.44 -7.49 0.81
N VAL A 94 -11.94 -6.72 1.77
CA VAL A 94 -10.96 -5.66 1.49
C VAL A 94 -9.63 -6.30 1.05
N CYS A 95 -9.14 -7.25 1.82
CA CYS A 95 -7.88 -7.92 1.53
C CYS A 95 -7.91 -8.71 0.21
N GLY A 96 -9.09 -9.20 -0.17
CA GLY A 96 -9.32 -9.92 -1.43
C GLY A 96 -9.67 -9.01 -2.61
N ASN A 97 -9.59 -7.70 -2.43
CA ASN A 97 -9.83 -6.71 -3.48
C ASN A 97 -11.23 -6.82 -4.09
N LYS A 98 -12.24 -7.04 -3.25
CA LYS A 98 -13.64 -7.11 -3.72
C LYS A 98 -14.17 -5.69 -3.99
N PRO A 99 -15.25 -5.56 -4.78
CA PRO A 99 -15.81 -4.25 -5.11
C PRO A 99 -16.25 -3.46 -3.87
N ASN A 100 -15.95 -2.15 -3.88
CA ASN A 100 -16.45 -1.23 -2.86
C ASN A 100 -17.90 -0.82 -3.18
N ASP A 101 -18.44 0.13 -2.43
CA ASP A 101 -19.83 0.59 -2.59
C ASP A 101 -20.08 1.25 -3.94
N ASP A 102 -19.03 1.68 -4.64
CA ASP A 102 -19.10 2.24 -6.00
C ASP A 102 -18.92 1.18 -7.09
N GLY A 103 -18.73 -0.08 -6.73
CA GLY A 103 -18.53 -1.17 -7.67
C GLY A 103 -17.10 -1.31 -8.19
N VAL A 104 -16.14 -0.63 -7.58
CA VAL A 104 -14.73 -0.67 -7.96
C VAL A 104 -13.98 -1.61 -7.00
N PRO A 105 -13.12 -2.52 -7.49
CA PRO A 105 -12.29 -3.31 -6.57
C PRO A 105 -11.56 -2.40 -5.60
N VAL A 106 -11.73 -2.65 -4.31
CA VAL A 106 -11.37 -1.68 -3.25
C VAL A 106 -9.89 -1.29 -3.24
N LEU A 107 -9.02 -2.22 -3.59
CA LEU A 107 -7.58 -1.92 -3.65
C LEU A 107 -7.21 -1.18 -4.95
N ASP A 108 -7.91 -1.46 -6.03
CA ASP A 108 -7.64 -0.84 -7.33
C ASP A 108 -7.94 0.66 -7.36
N GLN A 109 -8.82 1.13 -6.48
CA GLN A 109 -9.15 2.56 -6.43
C GLN A 109 -7.95 3.41 -6.03
N PHE A 110 -6.96 2.83 -5.35
CA PHE A 110 -5.76 3.55 -4.94
C PHE A 110 -4.78 3.83 -6.07
N VAL A 111 -4.90 3.09 -7.18
CA VAL A 111 -4.00 3.27 -8.33
C VAL A 111 -4.11 4.69 -8.86
N GLY A 112 -2.96 5.37 -8.98
CA GLY A 112 -2.90 6.76 -9.43
C GLY A 112 -3.06 7.80 -8.33
N MET A 113 -3.37 7.38 -7.10
CA MET A 113 -3.46 8.31 -5.97
C MET A 113 -2.08 8.73 -5.50
N SER A 114 -1.97 9.96 -5.02
CA SER A 114 -0.71 10.53 -4.51
C SER A 114 -0.99 11.50 -3.36
N GLY A 115 0.07 11.96 -2.70
CA GLY A 115 -0.04 12.89 -1.58
C GLY A 115 -0.22 12.19 -0.25
N ALA A 116 0.89 11.95 0.47
CA ALA A 116 0.88 11.32 1.78
C ALA A 116 -0.05 12.09 2.74
N GLY A 117 -0.89 11.34 3.44
CA GLY A 117 -1.82 11.92 4.42
C GLY A 117 -3.10 12.50 3.82
N THR A 118 -3.26 12.48 2.50
CA THR A 118 -4.45 13.04 1.83
C THR A 118 -5.52 11.98 1.55
N LEU A 119 -5.18 10.71 1.62
CA LEU A 119 -6.11 9.62 1.34
C LEU A 119 -6.99 9.38 2.57
N LYS A 120 -8.31 9.45 2.39
CA LYS A 120 -9.26 9.29 3.49
C LYS A 120 -10.50 8.54 3.05
N VAL A 121 -10.90 7.55 3.83
CA VAL A 121 -12.17 6.86 3.64
C VAL A 121 -13.32 7.86 3.83
N GLY A 122 -14.26 7.86 2.92
CA GLY A 122 -15.37 8.79 2.90
C GLY A 122 -15.11 10.08 2.14
N LYS A 123 -13.88 10.27 1.64
CA LYS A 123 -13.50 11.42 0.81
C LYS A 123 -12.87 10.97 -0.50
N THR A 124 -11.60 10.54 -0.45
CA THR A 124 -10.89 10.06 -1.64
C THR A 124 -11.03 8.55 -1.82
N VAL A 125 -11.37 7.82 -0.75
CA VAL A 125 -11.46 6.36 -0.76
C VAL A 125 -12.87 5.94 -0.38
N THR A 126 -13.47 5.03 -1.17
CA THR A 126 -14.79 4.46 -0.88
C THR A 126 -14.60 3.07 -0.28
N ALA A 127 -15.21 2.83 0.87
CA ALA A 127 -15.09 1.57 1.60
C ALA A 127 -16.07 0.52 1.08
N ILE A 128 -15.85 -0.73 1.52
CA ILE A 128 -16.85 -1.80 1.41
C ILE A 128 -17.74 -1.66 2.65
N SER A 129 -19.06 -1.59 2.46
CA SER A 129 -20.02 -1.54 3.56
C SER A 129 -19.80 -2.70 4.53
N GLY A 130 -19.71 -2.38 5.83
CA GLY A 130 -19.44 -3.36 6.88
C GLY A 130 -17.94 -3.66 7.05
N ALA A 131 -17.08 -3.14 6.19
CA ALA A 131 -15.63 -3.34 6.28
C ALA A 131 -14.86 -2.02 6.27
N THR A 132 -15.46 -0.96 6.80
CA THR A 132 -14.88 0.38 6.80
C THR A 132 -13.56 0.44 7.57
N VAL A 133 -13.47 -0.24 8.72
CA VAL A 133 -12.26 -0.22 9.54
C VAL A 133 -11.10 -0.90 8.83
N SER A 134 -11.35 -2.03 8.16
CA SER A 134 -10.33 -2.70 7.36
C SER A 134 -9.89 -1.83 6.19
N THR A 135 -10.83 -1.14 5.53
CA THR A 135 -10.52 -0.19 4.46
C THR A 135 -9.67 0.96 4.97
N LYS A 136 -9.97 1.47 6.18
CA LYS A 136 -9.14 2.51 6.81
C LYS A 136 -7.73 2.01 7.09
N GLY A 137 -7.59 0.73 7.48
CA GLY A 137 -6.28 0.12 7.70
C GLY A 137 -5.42 0.12 6.44
N VAL A 138 -5.99 -0.28 5.31
CA VAL A 138 -5.30 -0.24 4.02
C VAL A 138 -4.97 1.21 3.63
N THR A 139 -5.89 2.14 3.89
CA THR A 139 -5.68 3.57 3.58
C THR A 139 -4.51 4.14 4.39
N LYS A 140 -4.38 3.76 5.67
CA LYS A 140 -3.20 4.13 6.47
C LYS A 140 -1.92 3.61 5.83
N GLY A 141 -1.94 2.35 5.39
CA GLY A 141 -0.79 1.76 4.69
C GLY A 141 -0.43 2.51 3.42
N ALA A 142 -1.42 2.90 2.64
CA ALA A 142 -1.20 3.67 1.42
C ALA A 142 -0.57 5.04 1.72
N ASN A 143 -1.09 5.76 2.72
CA ASN A 143 -0.49 7.02 3.15
C ASN A 143 0.94 6.83 3.66
N ALA A 144 1.18 5.75 4.41
CA ALA A 144 2.50 5.44 4.95
C ALA A 144 3.51 5.16 3.83
N ALA A 145 3.12 4.42 2.80
CA ALA A 145 3.98 4.14 1.66
C ALA A 145 4.35 5.42 0.91
N LEU A 146 3.37 6.29 0.67
CA LEU A 146 3.61 7.57 0.02
C LEU A 146 4.55 8.45 0.85
N ALA A 147 4.36 8.49 2.17
CA ALA A 147 5.21 9.25 3.08
C ALA A 147 6.65 8.72 3.09
N ALA A 148 6.81 7.40 3.11
CA ALA A 148 8.13 6.77 3.09
C ALA A 148 8.89 7.09 1.80
N VAL A 149 8.23 6.97 0.65
CA VAL A 149 8.84 7.27 -0.64
C VAL A 149 9.20 8.76 -0.74
N ALA A 150 8.33 9.64 -0.27
CA ALA A 150 8.60 11.09 -0.26
C ALA A 150 9.80 11.43 0.62
N ALA A 151 9.93 10.77 1.78
CA ALA A 151 11.04 11.00 2.71
C ALA A 151 12.36 10.44 2.17
N LEU A 152 12.29 9.38 1.40
CA LEU A 152 13.48 8.76 0.80
C LEU A 152 14.08 9.67 -0.28
N GLY A 153 13.25 10.43 -0.90
CA GLY A 153 13.70 11.41 -1.85
C GLY A 153 13.38 11.26 -3.22
#